data_f65c02c5e4da524713c1621cce7b0178
#
_entry.id   f65c02c5e4da524713c1621cce7b0178
#
_cell.length_a   1.000
_cell.length_b   1.000
_cell.length_c   1.000
_cell.angle_alpha   90.00
_cell.angle_beta   90.00
_cell.angle_gamma   90.00
#
_symmetry.space_group_name_H-M   'P 1'
#
loop_
_entity.id
_entity.type
_entity.pdbx_description
1 polymer ?
#
loop_
_entity_poly.entity_id
_entity_poly.type
_entity_poly.pdbx_seq_one_letter_code
_entity_poly.pdbx_strand_id
1 'polypeptide(L)'
;MQSNFEFQNELEFARRIMITCARITSSVRQEHIVHAQIKADRSPVTIADYAVQAFVAQALQKEFPQDGLLGEESSSSLPGDQSLLPSIAKQLKPYLGVVNPKDVAGWIDRGRGGSERRNWIIDPVDGTKGFLRRMQYVIALALMIDSEIVLSVIGCPQLNLYGHLGGMAFAALNEG
;
A
#
# COMPACT_ATOMS: atom_id res chain seq x y z
N MET A 1 18.02 -8.35 26.54
CA MET A 1 17.61 -6.94 26.62
C MET A 1 16.60 -6.72 25.52
N GLN A 2 15.31 -6.57 25.85
CA GLN A 2 14.33 -6.07 24.88
C GLN A 2 14.65 -4.58 24.74
N SER A 3 15.16 -4.15 23.58
CA SER A 3 15.20 -2.74 23.24
C SER A 3 13.76 -2.26 23.24
N ASN A 4 13.41 -1.34 24.09
CA ASN A 4 12.10 -0.70 24.11
C ASN A 4 12.11 0.33 22.98
N PHE A 5 11.96 -0.17 21.76
CA PHE A 5 11.87 0.68 20.57
C PHE A 5 10.54 1.44 20.62
N GLU A 6 10.59 2.77 20.49
CA GLU A 6 9.42 3.65 20.68
C GLU A 6 8.25 3.30 19.74
N PHE A 7 8.54 2.86 18.50
CA PHE A 7 7.53 2.56 17.47
C PHE A 7 7.39 1.06 17.19
N GLN A 8 7.61 0.20 18.20
CA GLN A 8 7.59 -1.26 18.04
C GLN A 8 6.26 -1.77 17.45
N ASN A 9 5.13 -1.27 17.96
CA ASN A 9 3.79 -1.69 17.51
C ASN A 9 3.55 -1.28 16.06
N GLU A 10 3.95 -0.07 15.68
CA GLU A 10 3.85 0.46 14.34
C GLU A 10 4.73 -0.30 13.36
N LEU A 11 5.94 -0.65 13.78
CA LEU A 11 6.85 -1.46 12.95
C LEU A 11 6.28 -2.86 12.73
N GLU A 12 5.76 -3.51 13.76
CA GLU A 12 5.14 -4.83 13.64
C GLU A 12 3.90 -4.79 12.73
N PHE A 13 3.06 -3.77 12.89
CA PHE A 13 1.94 -3.52 11.99
C PHE A 13 2.42 -3.34 10.56
N ALA A 14 3.35 -2.42 10.31
CA ALA A 14 3.85 -2.11 8.96
C ALA A 14 4.46 -3.34 8.29
N ARG A 15 5.27 -4.13 9.00
CA ARG A 15 5.85 -5.38 8.48
C ARG A 15 4.79 -6.41 8.13
N ARG A 16 3.78 -6.58 8.97
CA ARG A 16 2.69 -7.53 8.75
C ARG A 16 1.84 -7.16 7.53
N ILE A 17 1.43 -5.90 7.40
CA ILE A 17 0.63 -5.46 6.26
C ILE A 17 1.43 -5.45 4.96
N MET A 18 2.73 -5.15 5.01
CA MET A 18 3.61 -5.16 3.84
C MET A 18 3.67 -6.55 3.16
N ILE A 19 3.68 -7.64 3.96
CA ILE A 19 3.60 -9.00 3.42
C ILE A 19 2.30 -9.20 2.63
N THR A 20 1.19 -8.69 3.12
CA THR A 20 -0.10 -8.77 2.43
C THR A 20 -0.12 -7.91 1.18
N CYS A 21 0.43 -6.69 1.23
CA CYS A 21 0.57 -5.83 0.06
C CYS A 21 1.38 -6.51 -1.06
N ALA A 22 2.50 -7.16 -0.71
CA ALA A 22 3.30 -7.93 -1.65
C ALA A 22 2.53 -9.09 -2.28
N ARG A 23 1.65 -9.76 -1.52
CA ARG A 23 0.78 -10.83 -2.05
C ARG A 23 -0.29 -10.27 -2.99
N ILE A 24 -0.92 -9.14 -2.66
CA ILE A 24 -1.90 -8.46 -3.51
C ILE A 24 -1.26 -8.10 -4.86
N THR A 25 -0.12 -7.42 -4.85
CA THR A 25 0.57 -7.03 -6.08
C THR A 25 0.99 -8.23 -6.91
N SER A 26 1.47 -9.31 -6.27
CA SER A 26 1.84 -10.55 -6.95
C SER A 26 0.63 -11.25 -7.59
N SER A 27 -0.53 -11.28 -6.90
CA SER A 27 -1.78 -11.86 -7.42
C SER A 27 -2.26 -11.11 -8.67
N VAL A 28 -2.32 -9.77 -8.61
CA VAL A 28 -2.70 -8.93 -9.76
C VAL A 28 -1.79 -9.21 -10.97
N ARG A 29 -0.48 -9.34 -10.73
CA ARG A 29 0.50 -9.62 -11.78
C ARG A 29 0.32 -11.02 -12.39
N GLN A 30 0.02 -12.03 -11.58
CA GLN A 30 -0.17 -13.41 -12.04
C GLN A 30 -1.46 -13.60 -12.83
N GLU A 31 -2.54 -12.97 -12.40
CA GLU A 31 -3.84 -13.07 -13.09
C GLU A 31 -3.86 -12.31 -14.42
N HIS A 32 -2.75 -11.69 -14.87
CA HIS A 32 -2.68 -10.85 -16.06
C HIS A 32 -3.72 -9.71 -16.09
N ILE A 33 -4.29 -9.37 -14.93
CA ILE A 33 -5.31 -8.31 -14.79
C ILE A 33 -4.61 -6.96 -14.67
N VAL A 34 -3.62 -6.73 -15.50
CA VAL A 34 -2.92 -5.45 -15.50
C VAL A 34 -3.65 -4.53 -16.47
N HIS A 35 -4.84 -4.07 -16.10
CA HIS A 35 -5.47 -2.93 -16.76
C HIS A 35 -4.74 -1.68 -16.30
N ALA A 36 -3.70 -1.31 -17.03
CA ALA A 36 -3.03 -0.04 -16.82
C ALA A 36 -3.94 1.08 -17.31
N GLN A 37 -4.17 2.06 -16.47
CA GLN A 37 -4.73 3.35 -16.84
C GLN A 37 -3.62 4.39 -16.88
N ILE A 38 -3.83 5.43 -17.65
CA ILE A 38 -2.89 6.56 -17.75
C ILE A 38 -3.53 7.73 -17.01
N LYS A 39 -2.89 8.17 -15.94
CA LYS A 39 -3.28 9.37 -15.19
C LYS A 39 -3.13 10.63 -16.06
N ALA A 40 -3.67 11.76 -15.60
CA ALA A 40 -3.57 13.05 -16.27
C ALA A 40 -2.12 13.50 -16.50
N ASP A 41 -1.20 13.12 -15.61
CA ASP A 41 0.25 13.36 -15.71
C ASP A 41 0.97 12.32 -16.59
N ARG A 42 0.23 11.44 -17.29
CA ARG A 42 0.72 10.34 -18.11
C ARG A 42 1.43 9.21 -17.37
N SER A 43 1.33 9.13 -16.04
CA SER A 43 1.81 7.98 -15.28
C SER A 43 0.79 6.82 -15.34
N PRO A 44 1.23 5.57 -15.44
CA PRO A 44 0.33 4.44 -15.39
C PRO A 44 -0.09 4.15 -13.95
N VAL A 45 -1.33 3.70 -13.78
CA VAL A 45 -1.86 3.17 -12.52
C VAL A 45 -2.55 1.83 -12.78
N THR A 46 -2.51 0.93 -11.85
CA THR A 46 -3.06 -0.41 -11.99
C THR A 46 -4.05 -0.75 -10.88
N ILE A 47 -4.78 -1.86 -11.05
CA ILE A 47 -5.60 -2.43 -9.97
C ILE A 47 -4.78 -2.70 -8.71
N ALA A 48 -3.47 -2.99 -8.84
CA ALA A 48 -2.60 -3.25 -7.71
C ALA A 48 -2.43 -2.01 -6.83
N ASP A 49 -2.24 -0.84 -7.44
CA ASP A 49 -2.08 0.43 -6.72
C ASP A 49 -3.33 0.71 -5.87
N TYR A 50 -4.51 0.67 -6.47
CA TYR A 50 -5.78 0.87 -5.76
C TYR A 50 -6.03 -0.19 -4.68
N ALA A 51 -5.74 -1.46 -4.96
CA ALA A 51 -5.98 -2.54 -4.01
C ALA A 51 -5.07 -2.45 -2.79
N VAL A 52 -3.79 -2.13 -2.98
CA VAL A 52 -2.83 -1.94 -1.89
C VAL A 52 -3.24 -0.74 -1.03
N GLN A 53 -3.54 0.42 -1.64
CA GLN A 53 -3.96 1.59 -0.87
C GLN A 53 -5.24 1.33 -0.08
N ALA A 54 -6.26 0.71 -0.68
CA ALA A 54 -7.51 0.37 0.00
C ALA A 54 -7.29 -0.62 1.14
N PHE A 55 -6.42 -1.62 0.97
CA PHE A 55 -6.06 -2.57 2.02
C PHE A 55 -5.37 -1.87 3.20
N VAL A 56 -4.36 -1.02 2.93
CA VAL A 56 -3.66 -0.26 3.98
C VAL A 56 -4.62 0.67 4.72
N ALA A 57 -5.49 1.38 4.01
CA ALA A 57 -6.50 2.25 4.60
C ALA A 57 -7.43 1.50 5.57
N GLN A 58 -7.90 0.31 5.17
CA GLN A 58 -8.77 -0.53 5.98
C GLN A 58 -8.04 -1.10 7.20
N ALA A 59 -6.79 -1.53 7.05
CA ALA A 59 -5.97 -2.01 8.14
C ALA A 59 -5.68 -0.90 9.18
N LEU A 60 -5.33 0.30 8.73
CA LEU A 60 -5.14 1.48 9.59
C LEU A 60 -6.43 1.86 10.32
N GLN A 61 -7.57 1.80 9.66
CA GLN A 61 -8.84 2.10 10.31
C GLN A 61 -9.14 1.20 11.50
N LYS A 62 -8.65 -0.04 11.47
CA LYS A 62 -8.85 -1.00 12.55
C LYS A 62 -7.87 -0.81 13.70
N GLU A 63 -6.60 -0.56 13.41
CA GLU A 63 -5.53 -0.60 14.42
C GLU A 63 -5.08 0.78 14.86
N PHE A 64 -5.10 1.76 13.95
CA PHE A 64 -4.73 3.16 14.20
C PHE A 64 -5.83 4.11 13.67
N PRO A 65 -7.06 4.05 14.24
CA PRO A 65 -8.21 4.79 13.69
C PRO A 65 -8.05 6.31 13.74
N GLN A 66 -7.18 6.82 14.63
CA GLN A 66 -6.92 8.25 14.80
C GLN A 66 -5.83 8.77 13.86
N ASP A 67 -5.05 7.86 13.24
CA ASP A 67 -3.99 8.28 12.33
C ASP A 67 -4.56 8.66 10.97
N GLY A 68 -3.97 9.69 10.35
CA GLY A 68 -4.23 10.05 8.96
C GLY A 68 -3.58 9.06 8.00
N LEU A 69 -4.02 9.08 6.75
CA LEU A 69 -3.38 8.39 5.64
C LEU A 69 -3.21 9.36 4.48
N LEU A 70 -1.99 9.43 3.96
CA LEU A 70 -1.64 10.14 2.73
C LEU A 70 -1.26 9.08 1.69
N GLY A 71 -2.08 8.92 0.67
CA GLY A 71 -1.88 7.97 -0.40
C GLY A 71 -1.78 8.67 -1.75
N GLU A 72 -1.23 7.97 -2.71
CA GLU A 72 -1.07 8.48 -4.07
C GLU A 72 -2.38 8.44 -4.85
N GLU A 73 -3.27 7.46 -4.55
CA GLU A 73 -4.43 7.17 -5.37
C GLU A 73 -5.70 7.85 -4.86
N SER A 74 -6.63 8.08 -5.81
CA SER A 74 -7.95 8.65 -5.55
C SER A 74 -9.02 7.89 -6.32
N SER A 75 -10.19 7.71 -5.71
CA SER A 75 -11.33 7.10 -6.40
C SER A 75 -11.82 7.94 -7.59
N SER A 76 -11.54 9.25 -7.60
CA SER A 76 -11.84 10.12 -8.73
C SER A 76 -10.99 9.84 -9.98
N SER A 77 -9.87 9.13 -9.83
CA SER A 77 -9.02 8.69 -10.94
C SER A 77 -9.49 7.34 -11.54
N LEU A 78 -10.47 6.68 -10.92
CA LEU A 78 -11.10 5.50 -11.50
C LEU A 78 -11.95 5.88 -12.73
N PRO A 79 -12.16 4.95 -13.71
CA PRO A 79 -13.10 5.19 -14.79
C PRO A 79 -14.45 5.66 -14.25
N GLY A 80 -15.09 6.59 -14.95
CA GLY A 80 -16.34 7.21 -14.51
C GLY A 80 -17.50 6.24 -14.26
N ASP A 81 -17.45 5.03 -14.84
CA ASP A 81 -18.38 3.93 -14.61
C ASP A 81 -18.01 3.06 -13.38
N GLN A 82 -16.89 3.37 -12.69
CA GLN A 82 -16.38 2.61 -11.55
C GLN A 82 -16.19 1.10 -11.84
N SER A 83 -16.01 0.73 -13.09
CA SER A 83 -15.94 -0.67 -13.54
C SER A 83 -14.78 -1.47 -12.92
N LEU A 84 -13.77 -0.81 -12.37
CA LEU A 84 -12.64 -1.46 -11.68
C LEU A 84 -12.93 -1.86 -10.23
N LEU A 85 -13.91 -1.26 -9.56
CA LEU A 85 -14.18 -1.54 -8.15
C LEU A 85 -14.45 -3.03 -7.86
N PRO A 86 -15.24 -3.77 -8.68
CA PRO A 86 -15.42 -5.21 -8.48
C PRO A 86 -14.11 -5.99 -8.59
N SER A 87 -13.23 -5.60 -9.51
CA SER A 87 -11.91 -6.24 -9.69
C SER A 87 -10.98 -5.96 -8.52
N ILE A 88 -10.98 -4.74 -7.99
CA ILE A 88 -10.22 -4.36 -6.79
C ILE A 88 -10.76 -5.14 -5.58
N ALA A 89 -12.09 -5.18 -5.39
CA ALA A 89 -12.74 -5.93 -4.31
C ALA A 89 -12.40 -7.42 -4.36
N LYS A 90 -12.32 -8.02 -5.55
CA LYS A 90 -11.89 -9.41 -5.75
C LYS A 90 -10.48 -9.65 -5.21
N GLN A 91 -9.54 -8.73 -5.46
CA GLN A 91 -8.16 -8.84 -4.98
C GLN A 91 -8.07 -8.71 -3.44
N LEU A 92 -8.98 -7.98 -2.82
CA LEU A 92 -9.02 -7.78 -1.37
C LEU A 92 -9.70 -8.93 -0.61
N LYS A 93 -10.61 -9.66 -1.27
CA LYS A 93 -11.42 -10.72 -0.66
C LYS A 93 -10.62 -11.78 0.14
N PRO A 94 -9.46 -12.28 -0.32
CA PRO A 94 -8.67 -13.27 0.42
C PRO A 94 -8.17 -12.76 1.78
N TYR A 95 -8.08 -11.46 1.98
CA TYR A 95 -7.49 -10.82 3.16
C TYR A 95 -8.52 -10.16 4.07
N LEU A 96 -9.61 -9.66 3.50
CA LEU A 96 -10.65 -8.92 4.21
C LEU A 96 -11.97 -9.67 4.34
N GLY A 97 -12.11 -10.84 3.71
CA GLY A 97 -13.37 -11.58 3.67
C GLY A 97 -14.36 -10.98 2.65
N VAL A 98 -15.60 -10.77 3.07
CA VAL A 98 -16.61 -10.15 2.19
C VAL A 98 -16.29 -8.68 2.01
N VAL A 99 -16.06 -8.27 0.77
CA VAL A 99 -15.76 -6.89 0.36
C VAL A 99 -16.87 -6.37 -0.54
N ASN A 100 -17.53 -5.31 -0.11
CA ASN A 100 -18.49 -4.61 -0.97
C ASN A 100 -17.70 -3.63 -1.87
N PRO A 101 -17.85 -3.67 -3.20
CA PRO A 101 -17.17 -2.74 -4.09
C PRO A 101 -17.40 -1.26 -3.75
N LYS A 102 -18.57 -0.90 -3.19
CA LYS A 102 -18.85 0.49 -2.78
C LYS A 102 -17.96 0.96 -1.63
N ASP A 103 -17.54 0.07 -0.74
CA ASP A 103 -16.68 0.43 0.39
C ASP A 103 -15.24 0.69 -0.06
N VAL A 104 -14.82 0.05 -1.17
CA VAL A 104 -13.46 0.18 -1.72
C VAL A 104 -13.15 1.62 -2.11
N ALA A 105 -14.09 2.34 -2.72
CA ALA A 105 -13.90 3.75 -3.08
C ALA A 105 -13.62 4.60 -1.83
N GLY A 106 -14.37 4.39 -0.75
CA GLY A 106 -14.17 5.08 0.52
C GLY A 106 -12.81 4.75 1.16
N TRP A 107 -12.34 3.51 1.05
CA TRP A 107 -11.00 3.13 1.53
C TRP A 107 -9.88 3.78 0.72
N ILE A 108 -10.02 3.85 -0.62
CA ILE A 108 -9.06 4.56 -1.48
C ILE A 108 -9.01 6.04 -1.08
N ASP A 109 -10.17 6.70 -0.94
CA ASP A 109 -10.26 8.12 -0.65
C ASP A 109 -9.84 8.49 0.78
N ARG A 110 -9.75 7.53 1.71
CA ARG A 110 -9.11 7.75 3.00
C ARG A 110 -7.64 8.19 2.84
N GLY A 111 -6.96 7.79 1.77
CA GLY A 111 -5.61 8.24 1.42
C GLY A 111 -5.49 9.75 1.14
N ARG A 112 -6.61 10.49 1.11
CA ARG A 112 -6.65 11.96 0.95
C ARG A 112 -6.84 12.70 2.27
N GLY A 113 -6.97 11.97 3.38
CA GLY A 113 -7.28 12.49 4.70
C GLY A 113 -6.10 12.41 5.66
N GLY A 114 -5.23 13.42 5.66
CA GLY A 114 -4.20 13.56 6.69
C GLY A 114 -4.78 13.97 8.04
N SER A 115 -4.09 13.63 9.12
CA SER A 115 -4.27 14.24 10.43
C SER A 115 -3.28 15.39 10.62
N GLU A 116 -3.50 16.27 11.60
CA GLU A 116 -2.60 17.39 11.84
C GLU A 116 -1.21 16.94 12.27
N ARG A 117 -1.10 15.82 13.00
CA ARG A 117 0.15 15.44 13.65
C ARG A 117 0.72 14.11 13.19
N ARG A 118 -0.14 13.09 12.96
CA ARG A 118 0.30 11.70 12.80
C ARG A 118 -0.29 11.11 11.53
N ASN A 119 0.54 10.84 10.55
CA ASN A 119 0.13 10.35 9.24
C ASN A 119 0.96 9.16 8.79
N TRP A 120 0.30 8.17 8.26
CA TRP A 120 0.92 7.18 7.42
C TRP A 120 0.97 7.67 5.96
N ILE A 121 2.04 7.35 5.27
CA ILE A 121 2.25 7.74 3.86
C ILE A 121 2.47 6.44 3.09
N ILE A 122 1.71 6.22 2.03
CA ILE A 122 1.79 5.01 1.20
C ILE A 122 2.04 5.39 -0.26
N ASP A 123 3.07 4.78 -0.86
CA ASP A 123 3.19 4.60 -2.30
C ASP A 123 2.94 3.11 -2.59
N PRO A 124 1.79 2.78 -3.19
CA PRO A 124 1.35 1.39 -3.34
C PRO A 124 2.21 0.57 -4.30
N VAL A 125 2.69 1.18 -5.39
CA VAL A 125 3.55 0.52 -6.39
C VAL A 125 4.51 1.55 -6.98
N ASP A 126 5.56 1.90 -6.25
CA ASP A 126 6.64 2.70 -6.80
C ASP A 126 7.39 1.91 -7.89
N GLY A 127 7.49 2.51 -9.05
CA GLY A 127 7.98 1.86 -10.24
C GLY A 127 6.90 1.10 -11.03
N THR A 128 5.69 1.65 -11.16
CA THR A 128 4.55 1.04 -11.88
C THR A 128 4.93 0.61 -13.31
N LYS A 129 5.78 1.36 -14.01
CA LYS A 129 6.32 0.95 -15.32
C LYS A 129 7.11 -0.36 -15.23
N GLY A 130 7.91 -0.54 -14.18
CA GLY A 130 8.62 -1.78 -13.87
C GLY A 130 7.64 -2.91 -13.54
N PHE A 131 6.65 -2.62 -12.72
CA PHE A 131 5.58 -3.56 -12.39
C PHE A 131 4.89 -4.11 -13.66
N LEU A 132 4.49 -3.22 -14.59
CA LEU A 132 3.86 -3.59 -15.85
C LEU A 132 4.76 -4.47 -16.75
N ARG A 133 6.05 -4.21 -16.74
CA ARG A 133 7.05 -4.95 -17.51
C ARG A 133 7.57 -6.22 -16.82
N ARG A 134 6.98 -6.59 -15.67
CA ARG A 134 7.45 -7.70 -14.82
C ARG A 134 8.87 -7.53 -14.30
N MET A 135 9.32 -6.29 -14.17
CA MET A 135 10.60 -5.90 -13.59
C MET A 135 10.45 -5.56 -12.11
N GLN A 136 11.47 -4.96 -11.52
CA GLN A 136 11.47 -4.50 -10.12
C GLN A 136 10.46 -3.37 -9.90
N TYR A 137 9.88 -3.37 -8.73
CA TYR A 137 9.06 -2.33 -8.14
C TYR A 137 9.14 -2.45 -6.62
N VAL A 138 8.76 -1.44 -5.91
CA VAL A 138 8.66 -1.48 -4.45
C VAL A 138 7.29 -1.01 -3.98
N ILE A 139 6.98 -1.29 -2.73
CA ILE A 139 5.84 -0.76 -1.98
C ILE A 139 6.44 0.01 -0.82
N ALA A 140 6.16 1.28 -0.68
CA ALA A 140 6.73 2.11 0.38
C ALA A 140 5.64 2.55 1.37
N LEU A 141 5.90 2.36 2.66
CA LEU A 141 5.03 2.80 3.75
C LEU A 141 5.87 3.51 4.80
N ALA A 142 5.47 4.72 5.19
CA ALA A 142 6.14 5.49 6.22
C ALA A 142 5.15 6.00 7.26
N LEU A 143 5.63 6.19 8.49
CA LEU A 143 4.94 6.93 9.53
C LEU A 143 5.62 8.27 9.72
N MET A 144 4.85 9.35 9.62
CA MET A 144 5.26 10.72 9.83
C MET A 144 4.56 11.28 11.06
N ILE A 145 5.32 11.87 11.97
CA ILE A 145 4.82 12.55 13.17
C ILE A 145 5.40 13.96 13.18
N ASP A 146 4.53 14.96 13.34
CA ASP A 146 4.92 16.38 13.36
C ASP A 146 5.84 16.77 12.18
N SER A 147 5.54 16.26 10.97
CA SER A 147 6.29 16.46 9.72
C SER A 147 7.67 15.79 9.65
N GLU A 148 7.99 14.89 10.57
CA GLU A 148 9.21 14.09 10.56
C GLU A 148 8.89 12.61 10.29
N ILE A 149 9.62 11.96 9.39
CA ILE A 149 9.51 10.52 9.16
C ILE A 149 10.19 9.79 10.31
N VAL A 150 9.41 9.09 11.11
CA VAL A 150 9.91 8.33 12.29
C VAL A 150 10.06 6.84 12.02
N LEU A 151 9.38 6.32 11.00
CA LEU A 151 9.43 4.92 10.61
C LEU A 151 9.22 4.79 9.11
N SER A 152 9.96 3.91 8.46
CA SER A 152 9.73 3.54 7.07
C SER A 152 9.90 2.04 6.85
N VAL A 153 9.07 1.47 5.97
CA VAL A 153 9.15 0.08 5.54
C VAL A 153 9.00 0.02 4.02
N ILE A 154 9.94 -0.63 3.36
CA ILE A 154 9.96 -0.82 1.91
C ILE A 154 9.87 -2.32 1.63
N GLY A 155 8.81 -2.74 0.95
CA GLY A 155 8.65 -4.08 0.43
C GLY A 155 9.18 -4.19 -0.99
N CYS A 156 10.03 -5.18 -1.26
CA CYS A 156 10.64 -5.44 -2.56
C CYS A 156 10.22 -6.83 -3.07
N PRO A 157 9.00 -7.02 -3.61
CA PRO A 157 8.47 -8.36 -3.88
C PRO A 157 9.23 -9.15 -4.95
N GLN A 158 9.96 -8.46 -5.83
CA GLN A 158 10.74 -9.09 -6.92
C GLN A 158 12.24 -9.13 -6.66
N LEU A 159 12.69 -8.66 -5.50
CA LEU A 159 14.10 -8.71 -5.13
C LEU A 159 14.50 -10.17 -4.92
N ASN A 160 15.54 -10.63 -5.61
CA ASN A 160 16.11 -11.96 -5.40
C ASN A 160 17.42 -11.81 -4.60
N LEU A 161 17.40 -12.28 -3.37
CA LEU A 161 18.55 -12.32 -2.50
C LEU A 161 18.92 -13.78 -2.23
N TYR A 162 20.07 -14.21 -2.71
CA TYR A 162 20.60 -15.57 -2.48
C TYR A 162 19.62 -16.71 -2.83
N GLY A 163 18.81 -16.53 -3.89
CA GLY A 163 17.81 -17.51 -4.31
C GLY A 163 16.45 -17.40 -3.62
N HIS A 164 16.29 -16.45 -2.68
CA HIS A 164 15.01 -16.15 -2.04
C HIS A 164 14.35 -14.94 -2.73
N LEU A 165 13.13 -15.13 -3.21
CA LEU A 165 12.35 -14.08 -3.83
C LEU A 165 11.56 -13.26 -2.78
N GLY A 166 11.69 -11.96 -2.88
CA GLY A 166 11.09 -10.99 -1.97
C GLY A 166 12.04 -10.57 -0.86
N GLY A 167 11.96 -9.31 -0.50
CA GLY A 167 12.72 -8.69 0.58
C GLY A 167 11.95 -7.55 1.21
N MET A 168 12.37 -7.16 2.40
CA MET A 168 11.83 -6.01 3.10
C MET A 168 12.97 -5.29 3.80
N ALA A 169 13.02 -3.98 3.63
CA ALA A 169 13.89 -3.09 4.40
C ALA A 169 13.03 -2.19 5.29
N PHE A 170 13.55 -1.83 6.45
CA PHE A 170 12.90 -0.87 7.33
C PHE A 170 13.96 -0.02 8.04
N ALA A 171 13.57 1.18 8.40
CA ALA A 171 14.35 2.11 9.19
C ALA A 171 13.44 2.82 10.18
N ALA A 172 14.00 3.17 11.32
CA ALA A 172 13.31 3.94 12.33
C ALA A 172 14.24 5.03 12.88
N LEU A 173 13.67 6.15 13.27
CA LEU A 173 14.40 7.29 13.78
C LEU A 173 15.18 6.88 15.04
N ASN A 174 16.45 7.25 15.09
CA ASN A 174 17.40 6.92 16.18
C ASN A 174 17.71 5.43 16.38
N GLU A 175 17.34 4.56 15.45
CA GLU A 175 17.62 3.13 15.45
C GLU A 175 18.47 2.78 14.23
N GLY A 176 19.76 3.06 14.27
CA GLY A 176 20.71 2.82 13.19
C GLY A 176 21.69 1.68 13.47
#